data_af7fe9d7af0945b597014699be1d9d70
#
_entry.id   af7fe9d7af0945b597014699be1d9d70
#
_cell.length_a   1.000
_cell.length_b   1.000
_cell.length_c   1.000
_cell.angle_alpha   90.00
_cell.angle_beta   90.00
_cell.angle_gamma   90.00
#
_symmetry.space_group_name_H-M   'P 1'
#
loop_
_entity.id
_entity.type
_entity.pdbx_description
1 polymer ?
#
loop_
_entity_poly.entity_id
_entity_poly.type
_entity_poly.pdbx_seq_one_letter_code
_entity_poly.pdbx_strand_id
1 'polypeptide(L)' 'MTDETFIIRAYGKSELAMMYFPDLTKEAAIRKLRLWLSVNPRLRKLISKKLRSYTPKQVRLIVEELGEPFEIE' A
#
# COMPACT_ATOMS: atom_id res chain seq x y z
N MET A 1 -16.34 20.15 -1.69
CA MET A 1 -15.96 18.99 -0.97
C MET A 1 -15.30 17.94 -1.81
N THR A 2 -14.23 17.49 -1.40
CA THR A 2 -13.50 16.53 -2.17
C THR A 2 -13.81 15.13 -1.73
N ASP A 3 -14.10 14.29 -2.69
CA ASP A 3 -14.32 12.93 -2.44
C ASP A 3 -13.04 12.19 -2.63
N GLU A 4 -12.38 11.87 -1.55
CA GLU A 4 -11.12 11.17 -1.64
C GLU A 4 -11.31 9.66 -1.59
N THR A 5 -12.12 9.20 -2.49
CA THR A 5 -12.40 7.78 -2.58
C THR A 5 -11.21 7.06 -3.19
N PHE A 6 -10.72 6.07 -2.48
CA PHE A 6 -9.62 5.28 -2.99
C PHE A 6 -10.15 4.30 -4.04
N ILE A 7 -9.49 4.28 -5.18
CA ILE A 7 -9.92 3.42 -6.28
C ILE A 7 -9.09 2.15 -6.26
N ILE A 8 -9.76 1.00 -6.27
CA ILE A 8 -9.10 -0.29 -6.32
C ILE A 8 -8.67 -0.56 -7.76
N ARG A 9 -7.37 -0.48 -8.00
CA ARG A 9 -6.78 -0.75 -9.30
C ARG A 9 -5.34 -1.17 -9.07
N ALA A 10 -4.62 -1.45 -10.14
CA ALA A 10 -3.20 -1.76 -10.02
C ALA A 10 -2.44 -0.49 -9.65
N TYR A 11 -1.49 -0.63 -8.75
CA TYR A 11 -0.61 0.47 -8.33
C TYR A 11 0.81 0.00 -8.31
N GLY A 12 1.73 0.88 -8.69
CA GLY A 12 3.15 0.61 -8.47
C GLY A 12 3.45 0.60 -6.99
N LYS A 13 4.55 -0.08 -6.61
CA LYS A 13 4.91 -0.18 -5.19
C LYS A 13 5.14 1.19 -4.59
N SER A 14 5.91 2.03 -5.27
CA SER A 14 6.17 3.36 -4.74
C SER A 14 4.92 4.22 -4.77
N GLU A 15 4.10 4.05 -5.79
CA GLU A 15 2.88 4.82 -5.91
C GLU A 15 1.96 4.56 -4.73
N LEU A 16 1.72 3.29 -4.42
CA LEU A 16 0.85 2.94 -3.30
C LEU A 16 1.47 3.34 -1.97
N ALA A 17 2.78 3.13 -1.83
CA ALA A 17 3.47 3.50 -0.60
C ALA A 17 3.35 4.99 -0.32
N MET A 18 3.48 5.81 -1.36
CA MET A 18 3.37 7.25 -1.18
C MET A 18 1.95 7.69 -0.85
N MET A 19 0.96 6.92 -1.27
CA MET A 19 -0.40 7.23 -0.90
C MET A 19 -0.65 6.97 0.59
N TYR A 20 -0.01 5.92 1.13
CA TYR A 20 -0.14 5.62 2.56
C TYR A 20 0.71 6.54 3.43
N PHE A 21 1.87 6.95 2.93
CA PHE A 21 2.81 7.74 3.72
C PHE A 21 3.31 8.92 2.89
N PRO A 22 2.44 9.90 2.62
CA PRO A 22 2.82 11.01 1.73
C PRO A 22 3.88 11.93 2.31
N ASP A 23 4.09 11.89 3.62
CA ASP A 23 5.08 12.75 4.26
C ASP A 23 6.48 12.19 4.24
N LEU A 24 6.64 10.96 3.79
CA LEU A 24 7.94 10.31 3.77
C LEU A 24 8.54 10.39 2.36
N THR A 25 9.87 10.17 2.30
CA THR A 25 10.49 10.00 0.99
C THR A 25 9.99 8.71 0.37
N LYS A 26 10.21 8.58 -0.93
CA LYS A 26 9.77 7.40 -1.65
C LYS A 26 10.37 6.14 -1.03
N GLU A 27 11.68 6.16 -0.77
CA GLU A 27 12.34 4.99 -0.20
C GLU A 27 11.85 4.67 1.19
N ALA A 28 11.65 5.70 2.01
CA ALA A 28 11.15 5.50 3.36
C ALA A 28 9.71 4.98 3.35
N ALA A 29 8.89 5.49 2.43
CA ALA A 29 7.51 5.05 2.32
C ALA A 29 7.44 3.58 1.93
N ILE A 30 8.25 3.18 0.97
CA ILE A 30 8.29 1.78 0.53
C ILE A 30 8.73 0.88 1.68
N ARG A 31 9.75 1.30 2.41
CA ARG A 31 10.26 0.52 3.54
C ARG A 31 9.20 0.38 4.62
N LYS A 32 8.49 1.46 4.93
CA LYS A 32 7.47 1.41 5.97
C LYS A 32 6.29 0.55 5.56
N LEU A 33 5.86 0.67 4.32
CA LEU A 33 4.77 -0.18 3.84
C LEU A 33 5.18 -1.64 3.87
N ARG A 34 6.42 -1.93 3.48
CA ARG A 34 6.92 -3.30 3.52
C ARG A 34 6.90 -3.83 4.94
N LEU A 35 7.26 -3.01 5.91
CA LEU A 35 7.22 -3.43 7.30
C LEU A 35 5.79 -3.77 7.72
N TRP A 36 4.84 -2.93 7.36
CA TRP A 36 3.44 -3.19 7.68
C TRP A 36 2.95 -4.49 7.04
N LEU A 37 3.35 -4.75 5.79
CA LEU A 37 2.98 -6.00 5.13
C LEU A 37 3.61 -7.19 5.83
N SER A 38 4.83 -7.04 6.32
CA SER A 38 5.56 -8.17 6.89
C SER A 38 4.98 -8.63 8.22
N VAL A 39 4.36 -7.72 8.97
CA VAL A 39 3.80 -8.10 10.27
C VAL A 39 2.38 -8.63 10.15
N ASN A 40 1.81 -8.58 8.97
CA ASN A 40 0.45 -9.08 8.76
C ASN A 40 0.54 -10.42 8.03
N PRO A 41 0.12 -11.52 8.67
CA PRO A 41 0.27 -12.85 8.05
C PRO A 41 -0.45 -12.97 6.70
N ARG A 42 -1.50 -12.22 6.48
CA ARG A 42 -2.24 -12.30 5.22
C ARG A 42 -1.56 -11.54 4.10
N LEU A 43 -0.65 -10.63 4.43
CA LEU A 43 -0.01 -9.77 3.44
C LEU A 43 1.45 -10.12 3.22
N ARG A 44 2.01 -11.04 4.00
CA ARG A 44 3.45 -11.35 3.94
C ARG A 44 3.89 -11.83 2.57
N LYS A 45 3.03 -12.55 1.87
CA LYS A 45 3.40 -13.04 0.54
C LYS A 45 3.54 -11.93 -0.48
N LEU A 46 3.11 -10.72 -0.14
CA LEU A 46 3.25 -9.57 -1.04
C LEU A 46 4.62 -8.89 -0.90
N ILE A 47 5.48 -9.38 -0.02
CA ILE A 47 6.80 -8.81 0.19
C ILE A 47 7.80 -9.49 -0.72
N SER A 48 7.71 -9.26 -2.00
CA SER A 48 8.63 -9.87 -2.94
C SER A 48 9.44 -8.77 -3.62
N LYS A 49 10.75 -8.96 -3.68
CA LYS A 49 11.59 -8.00 -4.37
C LYS A 49 11.32 -8.00 -5.86
N LYS A 50 10.77 -9.08 -6.38
CA LYS A 50 10.42 -9.15 -7.78
C LYS A 50 9.13 -8.44 -8.11
N LEU A 51 8.31 -8.18 -7.09
CA LEU A 51 7.04 -7.53 -7.29
C LEU A 51 7.25 -6.04 -7.47
N ARG A 52 6.91 -5.53 -8.64
CA ARG A 52 7.08 -4.10 -8.93
C ARG A 52 5.79 -3.32 -8.79
N SER A 53 4.69 -4.01 -8.83
CA SER A 53 3.39 -3.37 -8.69
C SER A 53 2.44 -4.37 -8.06
N TYR A 54 1.33 -3.85 -7.57
CA TYR A 54 0.29 -4.69 -6.98
C TYR A 54 -0.88 -4.74 -7.94
N THR A 55 -1.41 -5.96 -8.14
CA THR A 55 -2.62 -6.13 -8.94
C THR A 55 -3.81 -5.59 -8.18
N PRO A 56 -4.95 -5.34 -8.87
CA PRO A 56 -6.14 -4.87 -8.17
C PRO A 56 -6.56 -5.79 -7.03
N LYS A 57 -6.43 -7.10 -7.22
CA LYS A 57 -6.77 -8.05 -6.17
C LYS A 57 -5.86 -7.90 -4.96
N GLN A 58 -4.56 -7.69 -5.21
CA GLN A 58 -3.60 -7.48 -4.12
C GLN A 58 -3.86 -6.16 -3.42
N VAL A 59 -4.21 -5.13 -4.19
CA VAL A 59 -4.54 -3.83 -3.60
C VAL A 59 -5.76 -3.96 -2.70
N ARG A 60 -6.77 -4.70 -3.15
CA ARG A 60 -7.96 -4.92 -2.34
C ARG A 60 -7.61 -5.59 -1.03
N LEU A 61 -6.74 -6.60 -1.07
CA LEU A 61 -6.33 -7.29 0.15
C LEU A 61 -5.60 -6.35 1.10
N ILE A 62 -4.71 -5.53 0.56
CA ILE A 62 -3.98 -4.56 1.37
C ILE A 62 -4.96 -3.60 2.04
N VAL A 63 -5.92 -3.09 1.29
CA VAL A 63 -6.90 -2.14 1.81
C VAL A 63 -7.77 -2.79 2.88
N GLU A 64 -8.15 -4.05 2.69
CA GLU A 64 -8.96 -4.75 3.67
C GLU A 64 -8.23 -4.93 4.99
N GLU A 65 -6.92 -5.11 4.94
CA GLU A 65 -6.14 -5.36 6.14
C GLU A 65 -5.61 -4.08 6.77
N LEU A 66 -5.22 -3.11 5.97
CA LEU A 66 -4.61 -1.89 6.47
C LEU A 66 -5.53 -0.68 6.49
N GLY A 67 -6.66 -0.77 5.79
CA GLY A 67 -7.52 0.40 5.60
C GLY A 67 -7.11 1.18 4.37
N GLU A 68 -7.97 2.08 3.94
CA GLU A 68 -7.66 2.92 2.79
C GLU A 68 -6.62 3.95 3.18
N PRO A 69 -5.78 4.36 2.22
CA PRO A 69 -4.71 5.33 2.54
C PRO A 69 -5.22 6.62 3.17
N PHE A 70 -6.41 7.06 2.78
CA PHE A 70 -6.92 8.32 3.28
C PHE A 70 -7.53 8.22 4.67
N GLU A 71 -7.64 7.00 5.21
CA GLU A 71 -8.17 6.79 6.54
C GLU A 71 -7.09 6.73 7.62
N ILE A 72 -5.83 6.72 7.21
CA ILE A 72 -4.72 6.58 8.13
C ILE A 72 -4.30 7.96 8.62
N GLU A 73 -4.22 8.11 9.92
CA GLU A 73 -3.87 9.38 10.54
C GLU A 73 -2.54 9.32 11.19
#